data_9bbc8f59d11e373a2be923f2e1bfb035
#
_entry.id   9bbc8f59d11e373a2be923f2e1bfb035
#
_cell.length_a   1.000
_cell.length_b   1.000
_cell.length_c   1.000
_cell.angle_alpha   90.00
_cell.angle_beta   90.00
_cell.angle_gamma   90.00
#
_symmetry.space_group_name_H-M   'P 1'
#
loop_
_entity.id
_entity.type
_entity.pdbx_description
1 polymer ?
#
loop_
_entity_poly.entity_id
_entity_poly.type
_entity_poly.pdbx_seq_one_letter_code
_entity_poly.pdbx_strand_id
1 'polypeptide(L)'
;MTDHLLVIDMQPGFGHPESPWCTPGYARVADNIAQLLPTFQDRVLFTRFLPPLTPNGAWVPYYEAWPFALDPEQRWLWELDPRFTGGTVQSHRFAKWREAAPLVPEDATLVIAGVATDCCVLGTAIEAVDDGRRVRLVADACSAGSEALHEAALTVMRDRAPMLTITDTATEAR
;
A
#
# COMPACT_ATOMS: atom_id res chain seq x y z
N MET A 1 -14.50 -3.23 18.57
CA MET A 1 -14.05 -3.27 17.15
C MET A 1 -12.54 -3.31 17.18
N THR A 2 -11.95 -4.24 16.49
CA THR A 2 -10.48 -4.38 16.40
C THR A 2 -9.97 -3.68 15.16
N ASP A 3 -8.86 -2.96 15.27
CA ASP A 3 -8.20 -2.32 14.15
C ASP A 3 -7.21 -3.30 13.50
N HIS A 4 -7.17 -3.33 12.17
CA HIS A 4 -6.23 -4.13 11.38
C HIS A 4 -5.37 -3.20 10.52
N LEU A 5 -4.06 -3.39 10.55
CA LEU A 5 -3.10 -2.66 9.74
C LEU A 5 -2.89 -3.38 8.40
N LEU A 6 -3.15 -2.69 7.30
CA LEU A 6 -2.84 -3.13 5.95
C LEU A 6 -1.67 -2.30 5.42
N VAL A 7 -0.52 -2.94 5.24
CA VAL A 7 0.71 -2.32 4.76
C VAL A 7 0.85 -2.59 3.26
N ILE A 8 0.78 -1.52 2.47
CA ILE A 8 0.71 -1.60 1.01
C ILE A 8 2.12 -1.57 0.41
N ASP A 9 2.46 -2.63 -0.30
CA ASP A 9 3.54 -2.76 -1.28
C ASP A 9 4.91 -2.23 -0.81
N MET A 10 5.27 -2.50 0.44
CA MET A 10 6.61 -2.17 0.94
C MET A 10 7.65 -3.14 0.36
N GLN A 11 8.14 -2.82 -0.83
CA GLN A 11 8.98 -3.67 -1.65
C GLN A 11 10.15 -2.87 -2.24
N PRO A 12 11.31 -3.50 -2.52
CA PRO A 12 12.44 -2.82 -3.16
C PRO A 12 12.08 -2.10 -4.47
N GLY A 13 11.12 -2.63 -5.23
CA GLY A 13 10.63 -2.00 -6.48
C GLY A 13 10.13 -0.57 -6.30
N PHE A 14 9.68 -0.22 -5.08
CA PHE A 14 9.21 1.12 -4.72
C PHE A 14 10.19 1.88 -3.81
N GLY A 15 11.23 1.21 -3.31
CA GLY A 15 12.18 1.80 -2.36
C GLY A 15 13.63 1.87 -2.86
N HIS A 16 14.01 1.08 -3.85
CA HIS A 16 15.38 1.07 -4.35
C HIS A 16 15.63 2.29 -5.26
N PRO A 17 16.72 3.05 -5.06
CA PRO A 17 16.95 4.30 -5.81
C PRO A 17 17.07 4.12 -7.33
N GLU A 18 17.50 2.95 -7.80
CA GLU A 18 17.61 2.66 -9.22
C GLU A 18 16.31 2.16 -9.86
N SER A 19 15.27 1.91 -9.06
CA SER A 19 13.97 1.53 -9.60
C SER A 19 13.27 2.73 -10.26
N PRO A 20 12.77 2.58 -11.49
CA PRO A 20 11.97 3.62 -12.13
C PRO A 20 10.70 4.01 -11.35
N TRP A 21 10.25 3.15 -10.43
CA TRP A 21 9.09 3.39 -9.57
C TRP A 21 9.47 3.77 -8.13
N CYS A 22 10.72 4.17 -7.92
CA CYS A 22 11.18 4.57 -6.59
C CYS A 22 10.34 5.75 -6.05
N THR A 23 9.89 5.59 -4.81
CA THR A 23 9.15 6.59 -4.06
C THR A 23 10.10 7.33 -3.13
N PRO A 24 10.35 8.64 -3.29
CA PRO A 24 11.39 9.36 -2.55
C PRO A 24 11.27 9.28 -1.02
N GLY A 25 10.03 9.21 -0.50
CA GLY A 25 9.76 9.09 0.93
C GLY A 25 9.81 7.67 1.51
N TYR A 26 10.19 6.66 0.74
CA TYR A 26 10.07 5.25 1.13
C TYR A 26 10.75 4.91 2.46
N ALA A 27 11.96 5.37 2.70
CA ALA A 27 12.68 5.09 3.94
C ALA A 27 11.92 5.62 5.18
N ARG A 28 11.42 6.85 5.12
CA ARG A 28 10.59 7.46 6.17
C ARG A 28 9.30 6.67 6.39
N VAL A 29 8.63 6.26 5.31
CA VAL A 29 7.42 5.43 5.37
C VAL A 29 7.70 4.13 6.11
N ALA A 30 8.80 3.45 5.77
CA ALA A 30 9.16 2.20 6.42
C ALA A 30 9.49 2.37 7.91
N ASP A 31 10.15 3.46 8.30
CA ASP A 31 10.43 3.78 9.70
C ASP A 31 9.14 4.06 10.48
N ASN A 32 8.19 4.77 9.89
CA ASN A 32 6.88 5.03 10.48
C ASN A 32 6.03 3.75 10.60
N ILE A 33 6.02 2.90 9.57
CA ILE A 33 5.35 1.60 9.65
C ILE A 33 5.95 0.74 10.78
N ALA A 34 7.27 0.72 10.93
CA ALA A 34 7.91 -0.04 12.01
C ALA A 34 7.44 0.41 13.41
N GLN A 35 7.09 1.70 13.59
CA GLN A 35 6.53 2.20 14.84
C GLN A 35 5.08 1.73 15.07
N LEU A 36 4.33 1.44 14.01
CA LEU A 36 2.94 0.95 14.11
C LEU A 36 2.87 -0.53 14.50
N LEU A 37 3.82 -1.36 14.03
CA LEU A 37 3.75 -2.82 14.19
C LEU A 37 3.49 -3.31 15.62
N PRO A 38 4.12 -2.76 16.68
CA PRO A 38 3.88 -3.21 18.06
C PRO A 38 2.42 -3.05 18.51
N THR A 39 1.71 -2.02 18.05
CA THR A 39 0.30 -1.78 18.39
C THR A 39 -0.63 -2.78 17.73
N PHE A 40 -0.34 -3.17 16.49
CA PHE A 40 -1.21 -4.09 15.75
C PHE A 40 -0.87 -5.57 15.93
N GLN A 41 0.37 -5.91 16.29
CA GLN A 41 0.84 -7.28 16.57
C GLN A 41 0.51 -8.28 15.45
N ASP A 42 -0.35 -9.25 15.69
CA ASP A 42 -0.81 -10.28 14.74
C ASP A 42 -1.90 -9.78 13.76
N ARG A 43 -2.37 -8.54 13.92
CA ARG A 43 -3.38 -7.90 13.09
C ARG A 43 -2.76 -7.03 11.99
N VAL A 44 -1.63 -7.48 11.44
CA VAL A 44 -0.93 -6.83 10.33
C VAL A 44 -0.97 -7.74 9.11
N LEU A 45 -1.40 -7.17 7.99
CA LEU A 45 -1.36 -7.83 6.70
C LEU A 45 -0.55 -6.99 5.72
N PHE A 46 0.42 -7.61 5.07
CA PHE A 46 1.23 -6.96 4.04
C PHE A 46 0.69 -7.29 2.65
N THR A 47 0.74 -6.32 1.74
CA THR A 47 0.50 -6.61 0.34
C THR A 47 1.80 -6.59 -0.46
N ARG A 48 1.82 -7.34 -1.54
CA ARG A 48 2.90 -7.34 -2.52
C ARG A 48 2.31 -7.15 -3.91
N PHE A 49 2.81 -6.15 -4.61
CA PHE A 49 2.65 -6.11 -6.04
C PHE A 49 3.48 -7.23 -6.66
N LEU A 50 2.85 -8.02 -7.51
CA LEU A 50 3.52 -9.08 -8.26
C LEU A 50 3.08 -8.98 -9.71
N PRO A 51 3.98 -8.60 -10.64
CA PRO A 51 3.66 -8.50 -12.06
C PRO A 51 3.08 -9.81 -12.59
N PRO A 52 2.11 -9.77 -13.52
CA PRO A 52 1.55 -10.97 -14.12
C PRO A 52 2.58 -11.65 -15.03
N LEU A 53 2.55 -12.98 -15.09
CA LEU A 53 3.41 -13.73 -16.02
C LEU A 53 3.12 -13.39 -17.48
N THR A 54 1.86 -13.09 -17.79
CA THR A 54 1.41 -12.70 -19.13
C THR A 54 0.44 -11.53 -19.01
N PRO A 55 0.86 -10.31 -19.33
CA PRO A 55 -0.02 -9.15 -19.37
C PRO A 55 -1.19 -9.34 -20.36
N ASN A 56 -2.33 -8.76 -20.05
CA ASN A 56 -3.49 -8.73 -20.94
C ASN A 56 -4.16 -7.36 -20.96
N GLY A 57 -4.97 -7.09 -21.98
CA GLY A 57 -5.71 -5.84 -22.11
C GLY A 57 -4.80 -4.62 -22.03
N ALA A 58 -5.20 -3.63 -21.24
CA ALA A 58 -4.45 -2.39 -21.03
C ALA A 58 -3.10 -2.58 -20.31
N TRP A 59 -2.88 -3.74 -19.66
CA TRP A 59 -1.59 -4.05 -19.05
C TRP A 59 -0.49 -4.33 -20.09
N VAL A 60 -0.84 -4.72 -21.32
CA VAL A 60 0.16 -4.94 -22.38
C VAL A 60 0.95 -3.65 -22.66
N PRO A 61 0.34 -2.54 -23.15
CA PRO A 61 1.08 -1.31 -23.38
C PRO A 61 1.68 -0.71 -22.10
N TYR A 62 1.09 -0.96 -20.93
CA TYR A 62 1.67 -0.54 -19.66
C TYR A 62 3.05 -1.17 -19.42
N TYR A 63 3.18 -2.49 -19.59
CA TYR A 63 4.46 -3.17 -19.39
C TYR A 63 5.42 -3.00 -20.58
N GLU A 64 4.93 -2.63 -21.77
CA GLU A 64 5.79 -2.15 -22.86
C GLU A 64 6.51 -0.84 -22.49
N ALA A 65 5.82 0.05 -21.76
CA ALA A 65 6.41 1.28 -21.22
C ALA A 65 7.33 1.02 -20.00
N TRP A 66 7.08 -0.06 -19.24
CA TRP A 66 7.80 -0.41 -18.01
C TRP A 66 8.36 -1.85 -18.06
N PRO A 67 9.22 -2.19 -19.04
CA PRO A 67 9.64 -3.57 -19.27
C PRO A 67 10.45 -4.17 -18.12
N PHE A 68 11.14 -3.34 -17.30
CA PHE A 68 11.89 -3.79 -16.14
C PHE A 68 11.01 -4.58 -15.15
N ALA A 69 9.71 -4.25 -15.08
CA ALA A 69 8.80 -4.90 -14.14
C ALA A 69 8.56 -6.38 -14.45
N LEU A 70 8.72 -6.79 -15.71
CA LEU A 70 8.59 -8.19 -16.16
C LEU A 70 9.94 -8.89 -16.30
N ASP A 71 11.05 -8.21 -16.10
CA ASP A 71 12.40 -8.78 -16.24
C ASP A 71 12.63 -9.85 -15.16
N PRO A 72 12.93 -11.11 -15.54
CA PRO A 72 13.21 -12.17 -14.60
C PRO A 72 14.41 -11.90 -13.67
N GLU A 73 15.39 -11.08 -14.12
CA GLU A 73 16.56 -10.70 -13.33
C GLU A 73 16.20 -9.66 -12.25
N GLN A 74 15.07 -8.97 -12.41
CA GLN A 74 14.57 -7.96 -11.48
C GLN A 74 13.54 -8.50 -10.48
N ARG A 75 13.32 -9.81 -10.38
CA ARG A 75 12.31 -10.42 -9.49
C ARG A 75 12.46 -10.04 -8.02
N TRP A 76 13.69 -9.79 -7.58
CA TRP A 76 13.97 -9.34 -6.22
C TRP A 76 13.31 -8.01 -5.85
N LEU A 77 12.99 -7.16 -6.83
CA LEU A 77 12.24 -5.92 -6.63
C LEU A 77 10.84 -6.17 -6.04
N TRP A 78 10.28 -7.34 -6.29
CA TRP A 78 8.91 -7.69 -5.89
C TRP A 78 8.84 -8.53 -4.62
N GLU A 79 9.95 -8.74 -3.94
CA GLU A 79 9.96 -9.33 -2.60
C GLU A 79 9.52 -8.29 -1.55
N LEU A 80 9.00 -8.77 -0.42
CA LEU A 80 8.72 -7.89 0.72
C LEU A 80 10.04 -7.30 1.22
N ASP A 81 10.05 -6.03 1.59
CA ASP A 81 11.21 -5.39 2.24
C ASP A 81 11.64 -6.24 3.46
N PRO A 82 12.92 -6.63 3.57
CA PRO A 82 13.40 -7.53 4.61
C PRO A 82 13.23 -6.99 6.05
N ARG A 83 12.90 -5.71 6.20
CA ARG A 83 12.51 -5.13 7.50
C ARG A 83 11.17 -5.64 8.01
N PHE A 84 10.35 -6.23 7.14
CA PHE A 84 8.99 -6.67 7.47
C PHE A 84 8.82 -8.17 7.31
N THR A 85 8.09 -8.77 8.25
CA THR A 85 7.71 -10.18 8.22
C THR A 85 6.27 -10.33 8.65
N GLY A 86 5.51 -11.22 8.00
CA GLY A 86 4.11 -11.45 8.34
C GLY A 86 3.32 -12.09 7.20
N GLY A 87 2.02 -12.20 7.40
CA GLY A 87 1.11 -12.66 6.36
C GLY A 87 1.10 -11.74 5.16
N THR A 88 1.14 -12.29 3.95
CA THR A 88 1.13 -11.50 2.72
C THR A 88 0.02 -11.93 1.77
N VAL A 89 -0.55 -10.94 1.07
CA VAL A 89 -1.37 -11.15 -0.13
C VAL A 89 -0.67 -10.58 -1.36
N GLN A 90 -0.95 -11.15 -2.52
CA GLN A 90 -0.29 -10.76 -3.77
C GLN A 90 -1.33 -10.35 -4.80
N SER A 91 -1.06 -9.29 -5.53
CA SER A 91 -1.89 -8.84 -6.64
C SER A 91 -1.05 -8.08 -7.68
N HIS A 92 -1.39 -8.26 -8.96
CA HIS A 92 -0.85 -7.42 -10.04
C HIS A 92 -1.65 -6.12 -10.24
N ARG A 93 -2.77 -5.97 -9.51
CA ARG A 93 -3.61 -4.77 -9.58
C ARG A 93 -3.02 -3.65 -8.74
N PHE A 94 -3.39 -2.42 -9.04
CA PHE A 94 -3.06 -1.29 -8.17
C PHE A 94 -3.76 -1.44 -6.82
N ALA A 95 -5.07 -1.55 -6.79
CA ALA A 95 -5.80 -1.83 -5.56
C ALA A 95 -5.57 -3.27 -5.06
N LYS A 96 -5.47 -3.42 -3.74
CA LYS A 96 -5.18 -4.70 -3.05
C LYS A 96 -6.34 -5.19 -2.19
N TRP A 97 -7.41 -4.39 -2.07
CA TRP A 97 -8.49 -4.71 -1.14
C TRP A 97 -9.19 -6.03 -1.46
N ARG A 98 -9.43 -6.29 -2.73
CA ARG A 98 -10.08 -7.53 -3.16
C ARG A 98 -9.39 -8.79 -2.62
N GLU A 99 -8.07 -8.82 -2.63
CA GLU A 99 -7.26 -9.94 -2.14
C GLU A 99 -7.10 -9.91 -0.63
N ALA A 100 -7.13 -8.74 0.00
CA ALA A 100 -6.98 -8.58 1.45
C ALA A 100 -8.30 -8.81 2.21
N ALA A 101 -9.44 -8.45 1.63
CA ALA A 101 -10.74 -8.48 2.28
C ALA A 101 -11.09 -9.80 2.99
N PRO A 102 -10.83 -11.00 2.40
CA PRO A 102 -11.14 -12.27 3.06
C PRO A 102 -10.33 -12.54 4.34
N LEU A 103 -9.24 -11.80 4.56
CA LEU A 103 -8.32 -11.98 5.70
C LEU A 103 -8.52 -10.93 6.79
N VAL A 104 -9.40 -9.96 6.57
CA VAL A 104 -9.69 -8.88 7.52
C VAL A 104 -11.13 -9.04 8.03
N PRO A 105 -11.37 -9.14 9.36
CA PRO A 105 -12.71 -9.26 9.89
C PRO A 105 -13.66 -8.16 9.39
N GLU A 106 -14.92 -8.49 9.12
CA GLU A 106 -15.90 -7.56 8.54
C GLU A 106 -16.16 -6.32 9.41
N ASP A 107 -16.12 -6.46 10.72
CA ASP A 107 -16.34 -5.38 11.68
C ASP A 107 -15.08 -4.57 12.01
N ALA A 108 -13.91 -4.97 11.49
CA ALA A 108 -12.66 -4.27 11.75
C ALA A 108 -12.61 -2.90 11.07
N THR A 109 -11.95 -1.94 11.72
CA THR A 109 -11.48 -0.73 11.06
C THR A 109 -10.15 -1.03 10.37
N LEU A 110 -10.06 -0.66 9.11
CA LEU A 110 -8.85 -0.84 8.32
C LEU A 110 -7.94 0.38 8.47
N VAL A 111 -6.74 0.17 9.00
CA VAL A 111 -5.68 1.19 9.06
C VAL A 111 -4.74 0.93 7.90
N ILE A 112 -4.51 1.91 7.03
CA ILE A 112 -3.71 1.75 5.80
C ILE A 112 -2.45 2.60 5.89
N ALA A 113 -1.31 2.00 5.53
CA ALA A 113 -0.02 2.65 5.34
C ALA A 113 0.71 2.03 4.14
N GLY A 114 1.73 2.68 3.60
CA GLY A 114 2.57 2.14 2.52
C GLY A 114 2.66 3.01 1.29
N VAL A 115 2.94 2.40 0.14
CA VAL A 115 3.24 3.09 -1.13
C VAL A 115 2.50 2.47 -2.34
N ALA A 116 2.26 3.21 -3.42
CA ALA A 116 2.35 4.66 -3.50
C ALA A 116 0.99 5.29 -3.18
N THR A 117 1.00 6.42 -2.47
CA THR A 117 -0.23 7.08 -1.96
C THR A 117 -1.25 7.32 -3.06
N ASP A 118 -0.80 7.82 -4.21
CA ASP A 118 -1.62 8.19 -5.36
C ASP A 118 -2.09 7.01 -6.23
N CYS A 119 -1.60 5.81 -5.95
CA CYS A 119 -1.83 4.63 -6.75
C CYS A 119 -2.39 3.47 -5.92
N CYS A 120 -1.52 2.57 -5.43
CA CYS A 120 -1.94 1.35 -4.74
C CYS A 120 -2.66 1.66 -3.42
N VAL A 121 -2.22 2.64 -2.67
CA VAL A 121 -2.84 3.07 -1.40
C VAL A 121 -4.22 3.67 -1.67
N LEU A 122 -4.33 4.66 -2.56
CA LEU A 122 -5.59 5.30 -2.94
C LEU A 122 -6.60 4.27 -3.46
N GLY A 123 -6.19 3.43 -4.42
CA GLY A 123 -7.05 2.41 -5.00
C GLY A 123 -7.57 1.42 -3.95
N THR A 124 -6.70 0.97 -3.06
CA THR A 124 -7.07 0.04 -1.97
C THR A 124 -8.04 0.69 -0.98
N ALA A 125 -7.78 1.95 -0.59
CA ALA A 125 -8.62 2.67 0.34
C ALA A 125 -10.04 2.91 -0.22
N ILE A 126 -10.16 3.27 -1.49
CA ILE A 126 -11.46 3.48 -2.15
C ILE A 126 -12.22 2.15 -2.32
N GLU A 127 -11.57 1.07 -2.76
CA GLU A 127 -12.24 -0.24 -2.84
C GLU A 127 -12.75 -0.69 -1.45
N ALA A 128 -11.99 -0.47 -0.38
CA ALA A 128 -12.42 -0.83 0.98
C ALA A 128 -13.61 0.01 1.44
N VAL A 129 -13.63 1.30 1.13
CA VAL A 129 -14.77 2.19 1.42
C VAL A 129 -16.02 1.76 0.65
N ASP A 130 -15.89 1.40 -0.63
CA ASP A 130 -17.00 0.92 -1.46
C ASP A 130 -17.59 -0.40 -0.92
N ASP A 131 -16.78 -1.25 -0.28
CA ASP A 131 -17.22 -2.43 0.45
C ASP A 131 -17.75 -2.12 1.87
N GLY A 132 -17.95 -0.84 2.20
CA GLY A 132 -18.53 -0.40 3.49
C GLY A 132 -17.58 -0.44 4.67
N ARG A 133 -16.26 -0.54 4.45
CA ARG A 133 -15.25 -0.55 5.52
C ARG A 133 -14.99 0.85 6.06
N ARG A 134 -14.76 0.94 7.36
CA ARG A 134 -14.16 2.14 7.95
C ARG A 134 -12.66 2.11 7.69
N VAL A 135 -12.14 3.20 7.16
CA VAL A 135 -10.73 3.33 6.81
C VAL A 135 -10.09 4.50 7.56
N ARG A 136 -8.91 4.27 8.12
CA ARG A 136 -7.99 5.32 8.58
C ARG A 136 -6.71 5.22 7.78
N LEU A 137 -6.34 6.31 7.12
CA LEU A 137 -5.08 6.40 6.38
C LEU A 137 -4.03 7.10 7.23
N VAL A 138 -2.89 6.45 7.44
CA VAL A 138 -1.75 7.02 8.17
C VAL A 138 -0.90 7.83 7.20
N ALA A 139 -1.19 9.13 7.07
CA ALA A 139 -0.65 9.95 5.98
C ALA A 139 0.88 10.06 5.99
N ASP A 140 1.51 10.21 7.16
CA ASP A 140 2.97 10.30 7.30
C ASP A 140 3.68 8.93 7.16
N ALA A 141 2.93 7.83 7.20
CA ALA A 141 3.36 6.48 6.84
C ALA A 141 2.99 6.11 5.39
N CYS A 142 2.74 7.10 4.54
CA CYS A 142 2.53 6.96 3.10
C CYS A 142 3.45 7.91 2.32
N SER A 143 3.73 7.58 1.05
CA SER A 143 4.46 8.44 0.12
C SER A 143 4.10 8.10 -1.32
N ALA A 144 4.20 9.09 -2.21
CA ALA A 144 3.99 8.96 -3.64
C ALA A 144 5.26 9.28 -4.43
N GLY A 145 5.22 9.19 -5.75
CA GLY A 145 6.33 9.56 -6.63
C GLY A 145 6.71 11.05 -6.53
N SER A 146 5.81 11.89 -6.02
CA SER A 146 6.08 13.30 -5.69
C SER A 146 5.17 13.76 -4.56
N GLU A 147 5.56 14.85 -3.88
CA GLU A 147 4.73 15.49 -2.85
C GLU A 147 3.40 15.98 -3.41
N ALA A 148 3.41 16.53 -4.63
CA ALA A 148 2.18 16.99 -5.29
C ALA A 148 1.17 15.84 -5.52
N LEU A 149 1.63 14.66 -5.92
CA LEU A 149 0.78 13.47 -6.07
C LEU A 149 0.28 12.96 -4.71
N HIS A 150 1.13 12.99 -3.69
CA HIS A 150 0.76 12.62 -2.32
C HIS A 150 -0.39 13.51 -1.81
N GLU A 151 -0.24 14.83 -1.86
CA GLU A 151 -1.28 15.77 -1.40
C GLU A 151 -2.56 15.71 -2.25
N ALA A 152 -2.44 15.50 -3.56
CA ALA A 152 -3.61 15.30 -4.42
C ALA A 152 -4.42 14.07 -3.99
N ALA A 153 -3.75 12.95 -3.72
CA ALA A 153 -4.39 11.73 -3.24
C ALA A 153 -5.03 11.92 -1.86
N LEU A 154 -4.32 12.57 -0.92
CA LEU A 154 -4.88 12.89 0.40
C LEU A 154 -6.12 13.78 0.28
N THR A 155 -6.13 14.75 -0.63
CA THR A 155 -7.29 15.62 -0.89
C THR A 155 -8.50 14.81 -1.34
N VAL A 156 -8.31 13.88 -2.28
CA VAL A 156 -9.38 12.98 -2.74
C VAL A 156 -9.90 12.12 -1.59
N MET A 157 -9.01 11.58 -0.76
CA MET A 157 -9.40 10.70 0.35
C MET A 157 -10.09 11.45 1.49
N ARG A 158 -9.66 12.69 1.82
CA ARG A 158 -10.34 13.53 2.84
C ARG A 158 -11.80 13.78 2.51
N ASP A 159 -12.15 13.90 1.22
CA ASP A 159 -13.52 14.12 0.75
C ASP A 159 -14.43 12.88 0.95
N ARG A 160 -13.89 11.76 1.41
CA ARG A 160 -14.63 10.51 1.70
C ARG A 160 -15.02 10.37 3.18
N ALA A 161 -14.77 11.39 4.00
CA ALA A 161 -15.22 11.39 5.39
C ALA A 161 -16.76 11.26 5.49
N PRO A 162 -17.31 10.56 6.48
CA PRO A 162 -16.61 9.94 7.64
C PRO A 162 -16.14 8.50 7.41
N MET A 163 -16.34 7.91 6.24
CA MET A 163 -15.96 6.52 5.96
C MET A 163 -14.44 6.33 5.90
N LEU A 164 -13.72 7.33 5.36
CA LEU A 164 -12.28 7.40 5.34
C LEU A 164 -11.82 8.66 6.09
N THR A 165 -10.91 8.48 7.02
CA THR A 165 -10.29 9.58 7.78
C THR A 165 -8.78 9.52 7.65
N ILE A 166 -8.14 10.69 7.73
CA ILE A 166 -6.68 10.80 7.71
C ILE A 166 -6.19 10.89 9.15
N THR A 167 -5.15 10.13 9.46
CA THR A 167 -4.48 10.08 10.75
C THR A 167 -2.96 10.15 10.57
N ASP A 168 -2.21 10.03 11.64
CA ASP A 168 -0.75 9.99 11.65
C ASP A 168 -0.19 8.85 12.52
N THR A 169 1.09 8.57 12.35
CA THR A 169 1.80 7.52 13.08
C THR A 169 1.75 7.73 14.60
N ALA A 170 1.89 8.96 15.08
CA ALA A 170 1.88 9.26 16.52
C ALA A 170 0.52 8.97 17.17
N THR A 171 -0.56 9.10 16.42
CA THR A 171 -1.93 8.77 16.86
C THR A 171 -2.16 7.26 16.87
N GLU A 172 -1.73 6.54 15.85
CA GLU A 172 -2.01 5.11 15.66
C GLU A 172 -1.05 4.19 16.43
N ALA A 173 0.14 4.67 16.82
CA ALA A 173 1.14 3.90 17.58
C ALA A 173 0.91 3.89 19.11
N ARG A 174 -0.20 4.39 19.61
CA ARG A 174 -0.53 4.47 21.04
C ARG A 174 -1.15 3.22 21.61
#